data_4ac561dcbb6c6047213289da717e6077
#
_entry.id   4ac561dcbb6c6047213289da717e6077
#
_cell.length_a   1.000
_cell.length_b   1.000
_cell.length_c   1.000
_cell.angle_alpha   90.00
_cell.angle_beta   90.00
_cell.angle_gamma   90.00
#
_symmetry.space_group_name_H-M   'P 1'
#
loop_
_entity.id
_entity.type
_entity.pdbx_description
1 polymer ?
#
loop_
_entity_poly.entity_id
_entity_poly.type
_entity_poly.pdbx_seq_one_letter_code
_entity_poly.pdbx_strand_id
1 'polypeptide(L)' 'MHFLLSIALVLQIISAVVVIVLVLMQHGKGAD' A
#
# COMPACT_ATOMS: atom_id res chain seq x y z
N MET A 1 -15.16 -18.81 -9.38
CA MET A 1 -15.32 -17.47 -9.39
C MET A 1 -15.02 -16.80 -8.11
N HIS A 2 -13.82 -16.38 -7.92
CA HIS A 2 -13.43 -15.71 -6.70
C HIS A 2 -13.31 -14.23 -6.95
N PHE A 3 -14.38 -13.65 -7.40
CA PHE A 3 -14.37 -12.23 -7.69
C PHE A 3 -14.00 -11.43 -6.45
N LEU A 4 -14.63 -11.76 -5.32
CA LEU A 4 -14.35 -11.03 -4.08
C LEU A 4 -12.92 -11.24 -3.62
N LEU A 5 -12.41 -12.45 -3.78
CA LEU A 5 -11.04 -12.71 -3.39
C LEU A 5 -10.06 -11.91 -4.25
N SER A 6 -10.36 -11.84 -5.53
CA SER A 6 -9.49 -11.09 -6.43
C SER A 6 -9.45 -9.62 -6.04
N ILE A 7 -10.58 -9.05 -5.73
CA ILE A 7 -10.65 -7.66 -5.32
C ILE A 7 -9.86 -7.46 -4.04
N ALA A 8 -10.00 -8.36 -3.11
CA ALA A 8 -9.29 -8.25 -1.84
C ALA A 8 -7.79 -8.26 -2.06
N LEU A 9 -7.32 -9.13 -2.93
CA LEU A 9 -5.90 -9.22 -3.21
C LEU A 9 -5.38 -7.93 -3.86
N VAL A 10 -6.12 -7.42 -4.82
CA VAL A 10 -5.72 -6.21 -5.51
C VAL A 10 -5.65 -5.04 -4.53
N LEU A 11 -6.68 -4.91 -3.69
CA LEU A 11 -6.70 -3.84 -2.71
C LEU A 11 -5.53 -3.97 -1.75
N GLN A 12 -5.21 -5.21 -1.39
CA GLN A 12 -4.11 -5.45 -0.48
C GLN A 12 -2.80 -4.95 -1.08
N ILE A 13 -2.57 -5.28 -2.32
CA ILE A 13 -1.33 -4.89 -2.98
C ILE A 13 -1.27 -3.37 -3.13
N ILE A 14 -2.36 -2.77 -3.55
CA ILE A 14 -2.40 -1.32 -3.74
C ILE A 14 -2.13 -0.61 -2.41
N SER A 15 -2.75 -1.08 -1.35
CA SER A 15 -2.55 -0.46 -0.04
C SER A 15 -1.10 -0.55 0.38
N ALA A 16 -0.48 -1.71 0.15
CA ALA A 16 0.91 -1.89 0.54
C ALA A 16 1.81 -0.91 -0.21
N VAL A 17 1.56 -0.77 -1.50
CA VAL A 17 2.37 0.13 -2.31
C VAL A 17 2.19 1.57 -1.84
N VAL A 18 0.95 1.96 -1.56
CA VAL A 18 0.67 3.31 -1.11
C VAL A 18 1.41 3.59 0.19
N VAL A 19 1.36 2.65 1.12
CA VAL A 19 2.02 2.83 2.40
C VAL A 19 3.52 3.00 2.20
N ILE A 20 4.10 2.18 1.35
CA ILE A 20 5.53 2.26 1.09
C ILE A 20 5.89 3.61 0.52
N VAL A 21 5.11 4.08 -0.44
CA VAL A 21 5.38 5.36 -1.08
C VAL A 21 5.28 6.48 -0.05
N LEU A 22 4.26 6.44 0.79
CA LEU A 22 4.09 7.48 1.79
C LEU A 22 5.29 7.52 2.74
N VAL A 23 5.74 6.36 3.15
CA VAL A 23 6.88 6.27 4.06
C VAL A 23 8.11 6.86 3.40
N LEU A 24 8.33 6.55 2.14
CA LEU A 24 9.49 7.06 1.44
C LEU A 24 9.43 8.57 1.28
N MET A 25 8.25 9.07 1.02
CA MET A 25 8.10 10.50 0.82
C MET A 25 8.33 11.28 2.10
N GLN A 26 7.94 10.70 3.22
CA GLN A 26 8.14 11.39 4.49
C GLN A 26 9.52 11.13 5.05
N HIS A 27 10.27 10.32 4.35
CA HIS A 27 11.61 10.02 4.80
C HIS A 27 12.42 11.31 4.81
N GLY A 28 13.13 11.57 5.78
CA GLY A 28 13.94 12.76 5.79
C GLY A 28 13.23 14.01 6.28
N LYS A 29 11.88 13.93 6.47
CA LYS A 29 11.23 15.04 6.96
C LYS A 29 11.07 14.90 8.43
N GLY A 30 11.95 14.47 9.16
CA GLY A 30 11.78 14.30 10.57
C GLY A 30 11.33 12.94 10.87
N ALA A 31 11.65 12.07 10.07
CA ALA A 31 11.24 10.76 10.26
C ALA A 31 11.80 10.25 11.48
N ASP A 32 12.75 10.51 11.92
CA ASP A 32 13.26 9.96 13.01
C ASP A 32 13.12 10.33 14.01
#